data_a1ab9703cc4979454c750f6277811fc2
#
_entry.id   a1ab9703cc4979454c750f6277811fc2
#
_cell.length_a   1.000
_cell.length_b   1.000
_cell.length_c   1.000
_cell.angle_alpha   90.00
_cell.angle_beta   90.00
_cell.angle_gamma   90.00
#
_symmetry.space_group_name_H-M   'P 1'
#
loop_
_entity.id
_entity.type
_entity.pdbx_description
1 polymer ?
#
loop_
_entity_poly.entity_id
_entity_poly.type
_entity_poly.pdbx_seq_one_letter_code
_entity_poly.pdbx_strand_id
1 'polypeptide(L)'
;MTDFTRWEVQSRLLTYFLYIMKILIVSQYYFPEQFQINDIAPELVKRGHEITILCGLPNYPKGVYFEGFDNKESVEIKEKEYFKQTGVHVIHIEQVLRSKNPLKLVMNYFTFAYNSKKAVHMLSSDFDVVFCYQLSPVTSMYAAMEYKKLYGTPILFYTLDLWPVSAESILKSEKNPLMLPVTRMSQKLYQSADRILVTSRPFIDYIERVNGVERERMGYLPQHAGDTMLEMNLLKEVENGCADFMFAGNLGKGQRIDVIISAAAELGNRTDYKVHIVGDGSMRETLEKMVKEKGLERNVVFYGNQKRDDMPSFYKKADALLITLRGNNEVGNTMPGKLQMYMTTGKPIFGSINGAANEVIKEAKCGACVQAGDYKGLAELMRTYIEEPEKYKDCGCNARHYFKEHFTLEHYMNELEHELQVLCDKRH
;
A
#
# COMPACT_ATOMS: atom_id res chain seq x y z
N MET A 1 -0.02 -25.28 33.15
CA MET A 1 -0.58 -26.28 32.20
C MET A 1 -2.06 -26.36 32.50
N THR A 2 -2.87 -25.58 31.82
CA THR A 2 -4.34 -25.66 31.91
C THR A 2 -4.83 -26.12 30.56
N ASP A 3 -5.39 -27.33 30.57
CA ASP A 3 -6.05 -28.00 29.46
C ASP A 3 -7.20 -27.13 28.96
N PHE A 4 -6.99 -26.44 27.85
CA PHE A 4 -8.11 -25.90 27.07
C PHE A 4 -8.83 -27.10 26.42
N THR A 5 -10.04 -27.37 26.89
CA THR A 5 -10.82 -28.50 26.44
C THR A 5 -11.20 -28.30 24.96
N ARG A 6 -11.17 -29.38 24.20
CA ARG A 6 -11.55 -29.49 22.78
C ARG A 6 -12.94 -28.89 22.47
N TRP A 7 -13.75 -28.67 23.48
CA TRP A 7 -15.06 -28.00 23.43
C TRP A 7 -14.98 -26.49 23.29
N GLU A 8 -14.01 -25.83 23.90
CA GLU A 8 -13.87 -24.35 23.76
C GLU A 8 -13.32 -23.94 22.40
N VAL A 9 -12.49 -24.78 21.78
CA VAL A 9 -12.02 -24.58 20.40
C VAL A 9 -13.15 -24.84 19.41
N GLN A 10 -13.98 -25.85 19.66
CA GLN A 10 -15.12 -26.19 18.79
C GLN A 10 -16.31 -25.24 18.97
N SER A 11 -16.53 -24.67 20.17
CA SER A 11 -17.52 -23.63 20.39
C SER A 11 -17.14 -22.27 19.77
N ARG A 12 -15.83 -21.94 19.72
CA ARG A 12 -15.34 -20.76 18.98
C ARG A 12 -15.44 -20.94 17.46
N LEU A 13 -15.38 -22.16 16.93
CA LEU A 13 -15.55 -22.47 15.50
C LEU A 13 -17.04 -22.54 15.07
N LEU A 14 -17.99 -22.69 15.99
CA LEU A 14 -19.42 -22.87 15.69
C LEU A 14 -20.27 -21.62 15.94
N THR A 15 -19.69 -20.50 16.39
CA THR A 15 -20.46 -19.26 16.67
C THR A 15 -20.14 -18.09 15.73
N TYR A 16 -19.41 -18.30 14.66
CA TYR A 16 -19.44 -17.39 13.53
C TYR A 16 -20.69 -17.65 12.70
N PHE A 17 -21.88 -17.35 13.24
CA PHE A 17 -22.95 -16.89 12.38
C PHE A 17 -22.40 -15.68 11.64
N LEU A 18 -22.12 -15.84 10.37
CA LEU A 18 -21.76 -14.74 9.48
C LEU A 18 -22.86 -13.69 9.57
N TYR A 19 -22.64 -12.69 10.43
CA TYR A 19 -23.54 -11.54 10.51
C TYR A 19 -23.38 -10.80 9.18
N ILE A 20 -24.45 -10.82 8.37
CA ILE A 20 -24.48 -10.10 7.10
C ILE A 20 -24.51 -8.60 7.42
N MET A 21 -23.44 -7.91 7.12
CA MET A 21 -23.33 -6.46 7.31
C MET A 21 -23.74 -5.71 6.05
N LYS A 22 -24.44 -4.60 6.21
CA LYS A 22 -24.63 -3.58 5.18
C LYS A 22 -23.55 -2.52 5.33
N ILE A 23 -22.59 -2.50 4.41
CA ILE A 23 -21.40 -1.66 4.51
C ILE A 23 -21.45 -0.54 3.49
N LEU A 24 -21.40 0.71 3.97
CA LEU A 24 -21.17 1.87 3.11
C LEU A 24 -19.66 2.11 2.99
N ILE A 25 -19.11 1.92 1.81
CA ILE A 25 -17.70 2.25 1.53
C ILE A 25 -17.62 3.66 0.95
N VAL A 26 -16.76 4.50 1.50
CA VAL A 26 -16.46 5.82 0.97
C VAL A 26 -15.01 5.84 0.48
N SER A 27 -14.82 6.05 -0.83
CA SER A 27 -13.51 6.19 -1.45
C SER A 27 -13.59 7.18 -2.61
N GLN A 28 -12.64 8.12 -2.73
CA GLN A 28 -12.66 9.02 -3.88
C GLN A 28 -12.38 8.29 -5.20
N TYR A 29 -11.60 7.19 -5.15
CA TYR A 29 -11.18 6.43 -6.32
C TYR A 29 -11.70 5.00 -6.24
N TYR A 30 -12.28 4.53 -7.31
CA TYR A 30 -12.80 3.18 -7.46
C TYR A 30 -12.84 2.77 -8.94
N PHE A 31 -13.42 1.63 -9.24
CA PHE A 31 -13.59 1.11 -10.61
C PHE A 31 -14.06 2.21 -11.62
N PRO A 32 -13.46 2.27 -12.80
CA PRO A 32 -12.44 1.39 -13.40
C PRO A 32 -10.98 1.77 -13.07
N GLU A 33 -10.76 2.71 -12.17
CA GLU A 33 -9.44 3.08 -11.68
C GLU A 33 -8.85 1.93 -10.86
N GLN A 34 -7.58 1.58 -11.07
CA GLN A 34 -6.98 0.39 -10.46
C GLN A 34 -6.40 0.69 -9.08
N PHE A 35 -7.15 0.35 -8.04
CA PHE A 35 -6.75 0.41 -6.64
C PHE A 35 -7.14 -0.89 -5.93
N GLN A 36 -6.50 -1.22 -4.83
CA GLN A 36 -6.77 -2.48 -4.11
C GLN A 36 -8.19 -2.57 -3.54
N ILE A 37 -8.89 -1.45 -3.36
CA ILE A 37 -10.30 -1.46 -2.98
C ILE A 37 -11.17 -2.21 -4.00
N ASN A 38 -10.71 -2.33 -5.27
CA ASN A 38 -11.40 -3.09 -6.31
C ASN A 38 -11.33 -4.60 -6.08
N ASP A 39 -10.39 -5.08 -5.28
CA ASP A 39 -10.31 -6.48 -4.84
C ASP A 39 -11.12 -6.67 -3.57
N ILE A 40 -11.06 -5.70 -2.64
CA ILE A 40 -11.67 -5.76 -1.31
C ILE A 40 -13.21 -5.77 -1.38
N ALA A 41 -13.81 -4.85 -2.13
CA ALA A 41 -15.27 -4.71 -2.13
C ALA A 41 -16.01 -5.91 -2.74
N PRO A 42 -15.59 -6.48 -3.90
CA PRO A 42 -16.18 -7.72 -4.40
C PRO A 42 -15.94 -8.93 -3.49
N GLU A 43 -14.81 -8.94 -2.77
CA GLU A 43 -14.52 -10.03 -1.83
C GLU A 43 -15.45 -9.97 -0.60
N LEU A 44 -15.78 -8.78 -0.09
CA LEU A 44 -16.81 -8.60 0.95
C LEU A 44 -18.17 -9.12 0.48
N VAL A 45 -18.55 -8.87 -0.78
CA VAL A 45 -19.80 -9.43 -1.35
C VAL A 45 -19.76 -10.95 -1.40
N LYS A 46 -18.67 -11.56 -1.86
CA LYS A 46 -18.50 -13.03 -1.87
C LYS A 46 -18.61 -13.65 -0.46
N ARG A 47 -18.21 -12.90 0.56
CA ARG A 47 -18.33 -13.29 1.97
C ARG A 47 -19.73 -13.06 2.55
N GLY A 48 -20.67 -12.55 1.73
CA GLY A 48 -22.10 -12.44 2.06
C GLY A 48 -22.55 -11.06 2.49
N HIS A 49 -21.68 -10.04 2.49
CA HIS A 49 -22.05 -8.68 2.89
C HIS A 49 -22.75 -7.90 1.77
N GLU A 50 -23.59 -6.95 2.14
CA GLU A 50 -24.21 -5.99 1.21
C GLU A 50 -23.34 -4.73 1.11
N ILE A 51 -22.77 -4.46 -0.07
CA ILE A 51 -21.80 -3.39 -0.27
C ILE A 51 -22.37 -2.29 -1.16
N THR A 52 -22.34 -1.07 -0.66
CA THR A 52 -22.57 0.15 -1.44
C THR A 52 -21.33 1.02 -1.39
N ILE A 53 -20.82 1.44 -2.55
CA ILE A 53 -19.65 2.34 -2.65
C ILE A 53 -20.07 3.70 -3.15
N LEU A 54 -19.67 4.73 -2.40
CA LEU A 54 -19.75 6.13 -2.79
C LEU A 54 -18.37 6.58 -3.26
N CYS A 55 -18.20 6.82 -4.56
CA CYS A 55 -16.91 7.19 -5.16
C CYS A 55 -17.03 8.35 -6.14
N GLY A 56 -15.89 8.95 -6.53
CA GLY A 56 -15.85 9.99 -7.54
C GLY A 56 -15.97 9.43 -8.97
N LEU A 57 -16.46 10.24 -9.91
CA LEU A 57 -16.38 9.90 -11.34
C LEU A 57 -14.91 9.65 -11.72
N PRO A 58 -14.61 8.51 -12.36
CA PRO A 58 -13.23 8.07 -12.58
C PRO A 58 -12.49 8.98 -13.56
N ASN A 59 -11.32 9.47 -13.13
CA ASN A 59 -10.48 10.38 -13.91
C ASN A 59 -8.97 10.30 -13.55
N TYR A 60 -8.59 9.40 -12.66
CA TYR A 60 -7.19 9.20 -12.26
C TYR A 60 -6.47 8.24 -13.20
N PRO A 61 -5.18 8.46 -13.55
CA PRO A 61 -4.34 9.60 -13.15
C PRO A 61 -4.37 10.77 -14.14
N LYS A 62 -4.95 10.60 -15.31
CA LYS A 62 -4.81 11.51 -16.47
C LYS A 62 -5.66 12.77 -16.39
N GLY A 63 -6.70 12.80 -15.54
CA GLY A 63 -7.64 13.90 -15.43
C GLY A 63 -8.58 14.02 -16.63
N VAL A 64 -8.92 12.89 -17.23
CA VAL A 64 -9.93 12.75 -18.28
C VAL A 64 -10.87 11.62 -17.89
N TYR A 65 -12.12 11.69 -18.29
CA TYR A 65 -13.07 10.61 -18.05
C TYR A 65 -12.63 9.32 -18.74
N PHE A 66 -12.91 8.20 -18.10
CA PHE A 66 -12.83 6.90 -18.73
C PHE A 66 -13.99 6.73 -19.71
N GLU A 67 -13.82 5.85 -20.71
CA GLU A 67 -14.85 5.53 -21.67
C GLU A 67 -16.14 5.03 -20.99
N GLY A 68 -17.26 5.65 -21.34
CA GLY A 68 -18.55 5.36 -20.72
C GLY A 68 -18.80 6.04 -19.35
N PHE A 69 -17.95 7.02 -18.94
CA PHE A 69 -18.14 7.81 -17.71
C PHE A 69 -18.24 9.31 -17.96
N ASP A 70 -18.51 9.72 -19.20
CA ASP A 70 -18.57 11.09 -19.66
C ASP A 70 -19.98 11.72 -19.59
N ASN A 71 -21.01 10.89 -19.41
CA ASN A 71 -22.39 11.34 -19.24
C ASN A 71 -23.17 10.43 -18.28
N LYS A 72 -24.26 10.95 -17.72
CA LYS A 72 -25.04 10.30 -16.66
C LYS A 72 -25.63 8.95 -17.08
N GLU A 73 -26.18 8.85 -18.29
CA GLU A 73 -26.83 7.63 -18.79
C GLU A 73 -25.80 6.49 -18.93
N SER A 74 -24.63 6.79 -19.50
CA SER A 74 -23.53 5.82 -19.64
C SER A 74 -23.01 5.37 -18.28
N VAL A 75 -22.90 6.28 -17.29
CA VAL A 75 -22.49 5.94 -15.92
C VAL A 75 -23.49 4.96 -15.29
N GLU A 76 -24.78 5.23 -15.37
CA GLU A 76 -25.83 4.33 -14.85
C GLU A 76 -25.78 2.94 -15.49
N ILE A 77 -25.46 2.86 -16.78
CA ILE A 77 -25.26 1.57 -17.48
C ILE A 77 -24.04 0.83 -16.90
N LYS A 78 -22.91 1.54 -16.74
CA LYS A 78 -21.69 0.96 -16.18
C LYS A 78 -21.85 0.49 -14.72
N GLU A 79 -22.56 1.22 -13.90
CA GLU A 79 -22.91 0.85 -12.53
C GLU A 79 -23.74 -0.46 -12.50
N LYS A 80 -24.76 -0.57 -13.35
CA LYS A 80 -25.58 -1.77 -13.47
C LYS A 80 -24.80 -2.98 -14.01
N GLU A 81 -23.93 -2.77 -14.99
CA GLU A 81 -23.05 -3.83 -15.51
C GLU A 81 -22.10 -4.33 -14.41
N TYR A 82 -21.47 -3.42 -13.66
CA TYR A 82 -20.56 -3.75 -12.60
C TYR A 82 -21.27 -4.47 -11.43
N PHE A 83 -22.46 -4.02 -11.06
CA PHE A 83 -23.28 -4.74 -10.08
C PHE A 83 -23.60 -6.18 -10.48
N LYS A 84 -23.98 -6.41 -11.74
CA LYS A 84 -24.23 -7.76 -12.24
C LYS A 84 -23.00 -8.68 -12.17
N GLN A 85 -21.81 -8.11 -12.30
CA GLN A 85 -20.56 -8.87 -12.29
C GLN A 85 -20.06 -9.15 -10.86
N THR A 86 -20.23 -8.20 -9.95
CA THR A 86 -19.56 -8.20 -8.65
C THR A 86 -20.51 -8.21 -7.44
N GLY A 87 -21.77 -7.85 -7.64
CA GLY A 87 -22.73 -7.62 -6.55
C GLY A 87 -22.52 -6.31 -5.77
N VAL A 88 -21.55 -5.48 -6.17
CA VAL A 88 -21.26 -4.20 -5.51
C VAL A 88 -22.13 -3.08 -6.11
N HIS A 89 -22.92 -2.41 -5.27
CA HIS A 89 -23.61 -1.19 -5.66
C HIS A 89 -22.64 0.00 -5.69
N VAL A 90 -22.45 0.61 -6.85
CA VAL A 90 -21.58 1.78 -7.01
C VAL A 90 -22.42 3.03 -7.26
N ILE A 91 -22.06 4.13 -6.61
CA ILE A 91 -22.67 5.45 -6.78
C ILE A 91 -21.55 6.43 -7.10
N HIS A 92 -21.46 6.84 -8.35
CA HIS A 92 -20.46 7.82 -8.80
C HIS A 92 -20.91 9.24 -8.52
N ILE A 93 -20.00 10.03 -7.95
CA ILE A 93 -20.22 11.43 -7.57
C ILE A 93 -19.46 12.33 -8.53
N GLU A 94 -20.14 13.33 -9.06
CA GLU A 94 -19.51 14.37 -9.87
C GLU A 94 -18.42 15.10 -9.10
N GLN A 95 -17.28 15.30 -9.75
CA GLN A 95 -16.16 16.05 -9.23
C GLN A 95 -15.41 16.78 -10.35
N VAL A 96 -14.71 17.85 -10.01
CA VAL A 96 -13.81 18.52 -10.96
C VAL A 96 -12.71 17.53 -11.37
N LEU A 97 -12.41 17.44 -12.65
CA LEU A 97 -11.39 16.55 -13.17
C LEU A 97 -10.01 16.86 -12.55
N ARG A 98 -9.30 15.80 -12.20
CA ARG A 98 -7.93 15.90 -11.69
C ARG A 98 -7.01 16.61 -12.67
N SER A 99 -6.06 17.37 -12.15
CA SER A 99 -5.11 18.13 -12.98
C SER A 99 -3.75 18.19 -12.30
N LYS A 100 -2.70 18.42 -13.09
CA LYS A 100 -1.35 18.78 -12.57
C LYS A 100 -1.31 20.19 -11.98
N ASN A 101 -2.30 21.04 -12.29
CA ASN A 101 -2.43 22.35 -11.69
C ASN A 101 -2.89 22.21 -10.22
N PRO A 102 -2.14 22.75 -9.23
CA PRO A 102 -2.46 22.58 -7.81
C PRO A 102 -3.85 23.09 -7.43
N LEU A 103 -4.30 24.22 -8.00
CA LEU A 103 -5.62 24.78 -7.72
C LEU A 103 -6.75 23.84 -8.20
N LYS A 104 -6.64 23.33 -9.43
CA LYS A 104 -7.61 22.36 -9.97
C LYS A 104 -7.59 21.04 -9.19
N LEU A 105 -6.41 20.62 -8.69
CA LEU A 105 -6.30 19.45 -7.84
C LEU A 105 -7.03 19.65 -6.51
N VAL A 106 -6.87 20.81 -5.88
CA VAL A 106 -7.61 21.16 -4.67
C VAL A 106 -9.12 21.22 -4.95
N MET A 107 -9.54 21.80 -6.08
CA MET A 107 -10.95 21.78 -6.49
C MET A 107 -11.49 20.37 -6.69
N ASN A 108 -10.73 19.46 -7.30
CA ASN A 108 -11.11 18.04 -7.42
C ASN A 108 -11.41 17.44 -6.04
N TYR A 109 -10.56 17.66 -5.06
CA TYR A 109 -10.74 17.15 -3.70
C TYR A 109 -11.96 17.70 -2.99
N PHE A 110 -12.15 19.01 -3.03
CA PHE A 110 -13.27 19.65 -2.33
C PHE A 110 -14.62 19.46 -3.02
N THR A 111 -14.66 19.37 -4.35
CA THR A 111 -15.92 19.09 -5.07
C THR A 111 -16.39 17.66 -4.81
N PHE A 112 -15.50 16.67 -4.77
CA PHE A 112 -15.87 15.34 -4.32
C PHE A 112 -16.42 15.35 -2.89
N ALA A 113 -15.68 15.95 -1.95
CA ALA A 113 -16.11 16.02 -0.54
C ALA A 113 -17.47 16.69 -0.37
N TYR A 114 -17.72 17.78 -1.07
CA TYR A 114 -19.00 18.51 -1.00
C TYR A 114 -20.15 17.71 -1.61
N ASN A 115 -19.97 17.16 -2.80
CA ASN A 115 -21.03 16.43 -3.50
C ASN A 115 -21.31 15.07 -2.85
N SER A 116 -20.28 14.35 -2.39
CA SER A 116 -20.46 13.09 -1.65
C SER A 116 -21.16 13.33 -0.31
N LYS A 117 -20.83 14.42 0.41
CA LYS A 117 -21.55 14.83 1.61
C LYS A 117 -23.04 15.09 1.37
N LYS A 118 -23.41 15.67 0.22
CA LYS A 118 -24.83 15.83 -0.16
C LYS A 118 -25.48 14.49 -0.51
N ALA A 119 -24.78 13.63 -1.23
CA ALA A 119 -25.30 12.36 -1.68
C ALA A 119 -25.67 11.43 -0.52
N VAL A 120 -24.99 11.49 0.63
CA VAL A 120 -25.33 10.65 1.79
C VAL A 120 -26.74 10.89 2.34
N HIS A 121 -27.33 12.06 2.10
CA HIS A 121 -28.73 12.34 2.50
C HIS A 121 -29.77 11.59 1.65
N MET A 122 -29.36 11.03 0.52
CA MET A 122 -30.22 10.24 -0.37
C MET A 122 -29.98 8.72 -0.23
N LEU A 123 -29.02 8.33 0.60
CA LEU A 123 -28.72 6.92 0.86
C LEU A 123 -29.69 6.34 1.89
N SER A 124 -29.79 5.00 1.90
CA SER A 124 -30.50 4.28 2.97
C SER A 124 -29.89 4.60 4.34
N SER A 125 -30.72 4.59 5.38
CA SER A 125 -30.32 4.85 6.78
C SER A 125 -29.86 3.60 7.53
N ASP A 126 -29.86 2.44 6.88
CA ASP A 126 -29.71 1.11 7.49
C ASP A 126 -28.32 0.47 7.28
N PHE A 127 -27.31 1.25 6.91
CA PHE A 127 -25.93 0.74 6.92
C PHE A 127 -25.46 0.51 8.37
N ASP A 128 -24.84 -0.65 8.59
CA ASP A 128 -24.32 -1.06 9.89
C ASP A 128 -23.02 -0.34 10.23
N VAL A 129 -22.19 -0.13 9.24
CA VAL A 129 -20.87 0.52 9.38
C VAL A 129 -20.48 1.29 8.12
N VAL A 130 -19.73 2.37 8.30
CA VAL A 130 -19.08 3.11 7.20
C VAL A 130 -17.61 2.74 7.15
N PHE A 131 -17.17 2.14 6.07
CA PHE A 131 -15.75 1.86 5.78
C PHE A 131 -15.18 2.96 4.88
N CYS A 132 -14.36 3.85 5.44
CA CYS A 132 -13.71 4.90 4.67
C CYS A 132 -12.32 4.44 4.22
N TYR A 133 -12.18 4.14 2.93
CA TYR A 133 -10.92 3.76 2.31
C TYR A 133 -10.19 5.02 1.83
N GLN A 134 -9.28 5.54 2.68
CA GLN A 134 -8.67 6.85 2.46
C GLN A 134 -7.35 6.74 1.70
N LEU A 135 -7.43 7.02 0.40
CA LEU A 135 -6.33 7.54 -0.39
C LEU A 135 -6.25 9.06 -0.20
N SER A 136 -5.19 9.73 -0.68
CA SER A 136 -5.22 11.20 -0.71
C SER A 136 -6.34 11.70 -1.62
N PRO A 137 -7.19 12.59 -1.10
CA PRO A 137 -7.08 13.38 0.13
C PRO A 137 -7.89 12.81 1.32
N VAL A 138 -7.59 13.32 2.51
CA VAL A 138 -8.38 13.01 3.72
C VAL A 138 -9.81 13.56 3.67
N THR A 139 -10.09 14.51 2.78
CA THR A 139 -11.42 15.15 2.64
C THR A 139 -12.53 14.18 2.21
N SER A 140 -12.19 12.99 1.69
CA SER A 140 -13.15 11.90 1.43
C SER A 140 -13.96 11.52 2.66
N MET A 141 -13.38 11.64 3.86
CA MET A 141 -14.06 11.38 5.13
C MET A 141 -15.25 12.31 5.45
N TYR A 142 -15.41 13.44 4.79
CA TYR A 142 -16.56 14.32 5.06
C TYR A 142 -17.91 13.62 4.81
N ALA A 143 -17.99 12.75 3.83
CA ALA A 143 -19.20 11.96 3.57
C ALA A 143 -19.47 10.96 4.70
N ALA A 144 -18.46 10.23 5.15
CA ALA A 144 -18.57 9.30 6.27
C ALA A 144 -18.98 10.01 7.57
N MET A 145 -18.33 11.15 7.87
CA MET A 145 -18.66 11.96 9.05
C MET A 145 -20.10 12.51 9.00
N GLU A 146 -20.59 12.94 7.83
CA GLU A 146 -21.97 13.41 7.67
C GLU A 146 -22.96 12.25 7.85
N TYR A 147 -22.67 11.08 7.26
CA TYR A 147 -23.51 9.89 7.44
C TYR A 147 -23.61 9.48 8.92
N LYS A 148 -22.49 9.44 9.64
CA LYS A 148 -22.48 9.19 11.09
C LYS A 148 -23.32 10.21 11.86
N LYS A 149 -23.21 11.49 11.49
CA LYS A 149 -24.01 12.56 12.14
C LYS A 149 -25.51 12.36 11.95
N LEU A 150 -25.95 11.87 10.79
CA LEU A 150 -27.36 11.62 10.48
C LEU A 150 -27.91 10.38 11.18
N TYR A 151 -27.14 9.30 11.20
CA TYR A 151 -27.68 7.96 11.54
C TYR A 151 -26.95 7.28 12.71
N GLY A 152 -25.92 7.89 13.28
CA GLY A 152 -25.14 7.30 14.38
C GLY A 152 -24.24 6.13 13.97
N THR A 153 -24.13 5.83 12.68
CA THR A 153 -23.40 4.68 12.16
C THR A 153 -21.90 4.84 12.42
N PRO A 154 -21.21 3.82 12.99
CA PRO A 154 -19.79 3.90 13.28
C PRO A 154 -18.94 3.96 12.01
N ILE A 155 -17.75 4.58 12.13
CA ILE A 155 -16.81 4.75 11.04
C ILE A 155 -15.53 3.96 11.34
N LEU A 156 -15.19 3.03 10.43
CA LEU A 156 -13.84 2.49 10.30
C LEU A 156 -13.10 3.29 9.23
N PHE A 157 -12.00 3.91 9.63
CA PHE A 157 -11.16 4.70 8.76
C PHE A 157 -9.86 3.97 8.43
N TYR A 158 -9.69 3.57 7.19
CA TYR A 158 -8.46 2.93 6.72
C TYR A 158 -7.58 3.93 5.99
N THR A 159 -6.49 4.33 6.63
CA THR A 159 -5.61 5.38 6.12
C THR A 159 -4.40 4.81 5.38
N LEU A 160 -4.30 5.16 4.10
CA LEU A 160 -3.20 4.78 3.23
C LEU A 160 -2.17 5.90 3.09
N ASP A 161 -2.63 7.15 3.22
CA ASP A 161 -1.81 8.35 3.13
C ASP A 161 -2.00 9.22 4.38
N LEU A 162 -0.89 9.60 5.01
CA LEU A 162 -0.91 10.49 6.18
C LEU A 162 -1.28 11.93 5.82
N TRP A 163 -2.19 12.50 6.59
CA TRP A 163 -2.53 13.92 6.53
C TRP A 163 -2.33 14.58 7.90
N PRO A 164 -1.84 15.82 7.94
CA PRO A 164 -1.67 16.80 6.84
C PRO A 164 -0.39 16.67 6.02
N VAL A 165 0.59 15.81 6.36
CA VAL A 165 1.90 15.78 5.69
C VAL A 165 1.82 15.58 4.18
N SER A 166 0.85 14.80 3.68
CA SER A 166 0.66 14.63 2.22
C SER A 166 0.30 15.94 1.49
N ALA A 167 -0.24 16.94 2.20
CA ALA A 167 -0.51 18.26 1.64
C ALA A 167 0.76 19.06 1.33
N GLU A 168 1.90 18.70 1.91
CA GLU A 168 3.19 19.35 1.62
C GLU A 168 3.58 19.24 0.15
N SER A 169 3.19 18.14 -0.49
CA SER A 169 3.40 17.95 -1.93
C SER A 169 2.71 19.04 -2.78
N ILE A 170 1.61 19.60 -2.28
CA ILE A 170 0.82 20.67 -2.91
C ILE A 170 1.30 22.04 -2.44
N LEU A 171 1.50 22.21 -1.13
CA LEU A 171 1.84 23.48 -0.48
C LEU A 171 3.35 23.77 -0.48
N LYS A 172 4.17 22.80 -0.89
CA LYS A 172 5.63 22.87 -1.06
C LYS A 172 6.45 23.16 0.21
N SER A 173 5.83 23.30 1.37
CA SER A 173 6.52 23.54 2.63
C SER A 173 5.62 23.34 3.84
N GLU A 174 6.15 22.73 4.89
CA GLU A 174 5.53 22.65 6.22
C GLU A 174 5.29 24.02 6.84
N LYS A 175 6.14 25.01 6.49
CA LYS A 175 6.04 26.39 6.98
C LYS A 175 5.00 27.24 6.25
N ASN A 176 4.28 26.67 5.27
CA ASN A 176 3.23 27.39 4.56
C ASN A 176 2.07 27.72 5.53
N PRO A 177 1.61 28.99 5.63
CA PRO A 177 0.50 29.37 6.52
C PRO A 177 -0.78 28.56 6.32
N LEU A 178 -1.02 28.04 5.11
CA LEU A 178 -2.15 27.16 4.80
C LEU A 178 -2.06 25.76 5.44
N MET A 179 -0.91 25.37 5.97
CA MET A 179 -0.78 24.10 6.70
C MET A 179 -1.62 24.08 7.97
N LEU A 180 -1.74 25.20 8.69
CA LEU A 180 -2.52 25.27 9.92
C LEU A 180 -4.01 24.90 9.72
N PRO A 181 -4.76 25.51 8.79
CA PRO A 181 -6.14 25.11 8.52
C PRO A 181 -6.24 23.67 7.99
N VAL A 182 -5.28 23.20 7.19
CA VAL A 182 -5.24 21.79 6.72
C VAL A 182 -5.03 20.83 7.89
N THR A 183 -4.15 21.17 8.85
CA THR A 183 -3.94 20.37 10.06
C THR A 183 -5.21 20.29 10.91
N ARG A 184 -5.87 21.41 11.18
CA ARG A 184 -7.13 21.44 11.95
C ARG A 184 -8.24 20.63 11.27
N MET A 185 -8.33 20.74 9.95
CA MET A 185 -9.25 19.93 9.15
C MET A 185 -8.95 18.43 9.30
N SER A 186 -7.69 18.05 9.14
CA SER A 186 -7.21 16.67 9.30
C SER A 186 -7.51 16.14 10.69
N GLN A 187 -7.17 16.88 11.75
CA GLN A 187 -7.46 16.52 13.14
C GLN A 187 -8.95 16.20 13.35
N LYS A 188 -9.83 17.10 12.89
CA LYS A 188 -11.28 16.91 13.02
C LYS A 188 -11.75 15.64 12.32
N LEU A 189 -11.23 15.33 11.14
CA LEU A 189 -11.61 14.16 10.36
C LEU A 189 -11.12 12.87 11.00
N TYR A 190 -9.85 12.79 11.38
CA TYR A 190 -9.31 11.60 12.07
C TYR A 190 -10.02 11.34 13.42
N GLN A 191 -10.29 12.39 14.20
CA GLN A 191 -10.98 12.27 15.50
C GLN A 191 -12.44 11.82 15.37
N SER A 192 -13.09 12.00 14.21
CA SER A 192 -14.47 11.58 13.98
C SER A 192 -14.64 10.07 13.75
N ALA A 193 -13.57 9.35 13.41
CA ALA A 193 -13.59 7.91 13.23
C ALA A 193 -13.71 7.16 14.58
N ASP A 194 -14.40 6.05 14.62
CA ASP A 194 -14.49 5.19 15.81
C ASP A 194 -13.30 4.24 15.90
N ARG A 195 -12.82 3.80 14.76
CA ARG A 195 -11.63 2.98 14.61
C ARG A 195 -10.80 3.47 13.42
N ILE A 196 -9.47 3.48 13.56
CA ILE A 196 -8.54 3.80 12.48
C ILE A 196 -7.63 2.61 12.27
N LEU A 197 -7.54 2.13 11.03
CA LEU A 197 -6.54 1.15 10.63
C LEU A 197 -5.49 1.83 9.76
N VAL A 198 -4.24 1.53 10.04
CA VAL A 198 -3.10 2.11 9.32
C VAL A 198 -2.35 1.05 8.52
N THR A 199 -1.84 1.42 7.35
CA THR A 199 -1.06 0.53 6.49
C THR A 199 0.40 0.39 6.93
N SER A 200 0.84 1.20 7.89
CA SER A 200 2.21 1.22 8.40
C SER A 200 2.21 1.56 9.89
N ARG A 201 2.91 0.77 10.72
CA ARG A 201 2.95 0.96 12.18
C ARG A 201 3.41 2.36 12.61
N PRO A 202 4.43 2.98 11.99
CA PRO A 202 4.83 4.35 12.31
C PRO A 202 3.74 5.42 12.09
N PHE A 203 2.68 5.10 11.33
CA PHE A 203 1.55 6.01 11.16
C PHE A 203 0.78 6.22 12.46
N ILE A 204 0.77 5.23 13.36
CA ILE A 204 0.12 5.32 14.67
C ILE A 204 0.73 6.47 15.47
N ASP A 205 2.07 6.51 15.60
CA ASP A 205 2.78 7.55 16.34
C ASP A 205 2.57 8.94 15.73
N TYR A 206 2.50 9.00 14.40
CA TYR A 206 2.22 10.26 13.70
C TYR A 206 0.80 10.75 13.97
N ILE A 207 -0.21 9.89 13.82
CA ILE A 207 -1.63 10.25 13.98
C ILE A 207 -1.92 10.62 15.44
N GLU A 208 -1.35 9.91 16.40
CA GLU A 208 -1.43 10.26 17.83
C GLU A 208 -0.86 11.68 18.08
N ARG A 209 0.36 11.92 17.65
CA ARG A 209 1.07 13.18 17.88
C ARG A 209 0.46 14.38 17.13
N VAL A 210 0.09 14.19 15.87
CA VAL A 210 -0.32 15.30 14.98
C VAL A 210 -1.83 15.48 14.93
N ASN A 211 -2.58 14.38 14.90
CA ASN A 211 -4.04 14.41 14.78
C ASN A 211 -4.76 14.28 16.13
N GLY A 212 -4.04 13.95 17.22
CA GLY A 212 -4.60 13.88 18.58
C GLY A 212 -5.61 12.74 18.75
N VAL A 213 -5.37 11.60 18.10
CA VAL A 213 -6.19 10.40 18.23
C VAL A 213 -5.56 9.45 19.24
N GLU A 214 -6.36 8.93 20.16
CA GLU A 214 -5.91 7.95 21.16
C GLU A 214 -5.43 6.65 20.48
N ARG A 215 -4.32 6.11 20.98
CA ARG A 215 -3.66 4.93 20.40
C ARG A 215 -4.56 3.69 20.36
N GLU A 216 -5.41 3.54 21.37
CA GLU A 216 -6.36 2.42 21.51
C GLU A 216 -7.40 2.37 20.40
N ARG A 217 -7.67 3.51 19.75
CA ARG A 217 -8.57 3.61 18.60
C ARG A 217 -7.88 3.27 17.29
N MET A 218 -6.58 2.99 17.31
CA MET A 218 -5.80 2.69 16.12
C MET A 218 -5.36 1.22 16.08
N GLY A 219 -5.29 0.65 14.88
CA GLY A 219 -4.79 -0.69 14.61
C GLY A 219 -3.93 -0.72 13.36
N TYR A 220 -3.16 -1.77 13.22
CA TYR A 220 -2.31 -1.99 12.05
C TYR A 220 -2.93 -3.05 11.15
N LEU A 221 -3.21 -2.69 9.92
CA LEU A 221 -3.64 -3.60 8.86
C LEU A 221 -2.86 -3.25 7.59
N PRO A 222 -1.79 -3.98 7.26
CA PRO A 222 -1.04 -3.74 6.02
C PRO A 222 -1.90 -4.06 4.81
N GLN A 223 -1.66 -3.36 3.70
CA GLN A 223 -2.33 -3.71 2.45
C GLN A 223 -1.97 -5.15 2.04
N HIS A 224 -2.94 -5.86 1.47
CA HIS A 224 -2.65 -7.14 0.81
C HIS A 224 -1.81 -6.94 -0.45
N ALA A 225 -1.18 -8.01 -0.92
CA ALA A 225 -0.46 -8.02 -2.18
C ALA A 225 -0.77 -9.28 -2.99
N GLY A 226 -0.51 -9.20 -4.30
CA GLY A 226 -0.69 -10.36 -5.17
C GLY A 226 0.26 -11.50 -4.80
N ASP A 227 -0.25 -12.71 -4.75
CA ASP A 227 0.42 -13.93 -4.30
C ASP A 227 0.82 -14.87 -5.45
N THR A 228 0.58 -14.48 -6.70
CA THR A 228 0.79 -15.32 -7.89
C THR A 228 2.19 -15.94 -7.99
N MET A 229 3.21 -15.32 -7.39
CA MET A 229 4.58 -15.85 -7.40
C MET A 229 4.88 -16.80 -6.21
N LEU A 230 3.99 -16.92 -5.23
CA LEU A 230 4.22 -17.81 -4.08
C LEU A 230 4.40 -19.27 -4.47
N GLU A 231 3.63 -19.73 -5.45
CA GLU A 231 3.66 -21.12 -5.92
C GLU A 231 4.65 -21.33 -7.08
N MET A 232 5.31 -20.26 -7.55
CA MET A 232 6.30 -20.38 -8.62
C MET A 232 7.65 -20.84 -8.09
N ASN A 233 8.29 -21.77 -8.82
CA ASN A 233 9.70 -22.06 -8.60
C ASN A 233 10.58 -20.97 -9.21
N LEU A 234 11.04 -20.06 -8.37
CA LEU A 234 11.92 -18.94 -8.75
C LEU A 234 13.38 -19.19 -8.36
N LEU A 235 13.76 -20.43 -8.07
CA LEU A 235 15.16 -20.77 -7.84
C LEU A 235 15.97 -20.54 -9.13
N LYS A 236 17.21 -20.10 -8.97
CA LYS A 236 18.15 -19.91 -10.08
C LYS A 236 18.49 -21.27 -10.68
N GLU A 237 18.37 -21.39 -11.99
CA GLU A 237 18.56 -22.69 -12.67
C GLU A 237 20.02 -23.07 -12.86
N VAL A 238 20.91 -22.09 -12.91
CA VAL A 238 22.34 -22.29 -13.19
C VAL A 238 23.15 -21.50 -12.19
N GLU A 239 23.90 -22.21 -11.37
CA GLU A 239 24.97 -21.60 -10.56
C GLU A 239 26.11 -21.21 -11.48
N ASN A 240 26.32 -19.91 -11.63
CA ASN A 240 27.35 -19.33 -12.50
C ASN A 240 28.59 -18.82 -11.73
N GLY A 241 28.66 -19.11 -10.41
CA GLY A 241 29.70 -18.62 -9.53
C GLY A 241 29.65 -17.10 -9.31
N CYS A 242 28.53 -16.47 -9.62
CA CYS A 242 28.31 -15.04 -9.55
C CYS A 242 27.04 -14.75 -8.72
N ALA A 243 27.14 -13.89 -7.72
CA ALA A 243 26.00 -13.43 -6.94
C ALA A 243 25.22 -12.37 -7.72
N ASP A 244 23.99 -12.67 -8.09
CA ASP A 244 23.12 -11.79 -8.88
C ASP A 244 22.15 -11.05 -7.95
N PHE A 245 22.41 -9.77 -7.70
CA PHE A 245 21.53 -8.88 -6.93
C PHE A 245 20.56 -8.18 -7.87
N MET A 246 19.30 -7.99 -7.45
CA MET A 246 18.31 -7.33 -8.30
C MET A 246 17.54 -6.24 -7.58
N PHE A 247 17.37 -5.10 -8.25
CA PHE A 247 16.38 -4.10 -7.95
C PHE A 247 15.31 -4.10 -9.05
N ALA A 248 14.04 -4.15 -8.70
CA ALA A 248 12.94 -4.05 -9.65
C ALA A 248 11.94 -2.97 -9.22
N GLY A 249 11.63 -2.02 -10.11
CA GLY A 249 10.64 -0.97 -9.87
C GLY A 249 10.97 0.37 -10.53
N ASN A 250 10.20 1.40 -10.16
CA ASN A 250 10.38 2.76 -10.70
C ASN A 250 11.74 3.35 -10.31
N LEU A 251 12.46 3.94 -11.30
CA LEU A 251 13.74 4.63 -11.11
C LEU A 251 13.54 6.11 -10.76
N GLY A 252 12.69 6.41 -9.77
CA GLY A 252 12.44 7.76 -9.28
C GLY A 252 13.38 8.18 -8.14
N LYS A 253 13.49 9.50 -7.88
CA LYS A 253 14.33 10.08 -6.81
C LYS A 253 14.11 9.49 -5.42
N GLY A 254 12.86 9.11 -5.11
CA GLY A 254 12.49 8.52 -3.82
C GLY A 254 13.06 7.12 -3.60
N GLN A 255 13.38 6.39 -4.68
CA GLN A 255 13.85 5.01 -4.60
C GLN A 255 15.35 4.89 -4.29
N ARG A 256 16.13 5.97 -4.39
CA ARG A 256 17.54 6.03 -3.99
C ARG A 256 18.42 4.92 -4.59
N ILE A 257 18.25 4.62 -5.89
CA ILE A 257 19.06 3.62 -6.61
C ILE A 257 20.55 4.05 -6.69
N ASP A 258 20.84 5.34 -6.55
CA ASP A 258 22.17 5.88 -6.39
C ASP A 258 22.95 5.22 -5.23
N VAL A 259 22.25 4.81 -4.16
CA VAL A 259 22.84 4.07 -3.02
C VAL A 259 23.29 2.67 -3.45
N ILE A 260 22.49 1.98 -4.28
CA ILE A 260 22.85 0.65 -4.83
C ILE A 260 24.09 0.74 -5.71
N ILE A 261 24.14 1.73 -6.62
CA ILE A 261 25.32 1.94 -7.49
C ILE A 261 26.56 2.32 -6.67
N SER A 262 26.39 3.13 -5.61
CA SER A 262 27.48 3.46 -4.70
C SER A 262 27.97 2.25 -3.91
N ALA A 263 27.06 1.37 -3.49
CA ALA A 263 27.43 0.10 -2.84
C ALA A 263 28.18 -0.83 -3.81
N ALA A 264 27.76 -0.92 -5.07
CA ALA A 264 28.48 -1.66 -6.09
C ALA A 264 29.90 -1.08 -6.32
N ALA A 265 30.09 0.24 -6.27
CA ALA A 265 31.40 0.86 -6.38
C ALA A 265 32.31 0.51 -5.19
N GLU A 266 31.82 0.35 -3.98
CA GLU A 266 32.59 -0.12 -2.82
C GLU A 266 33.02 -1.59 -2.95
N LEU A 267 32.26 -2.42 -3.68
CA LEU A 267 32.67 -3.79 -4.02
C LEU A 267 33.75 -3.81 -5.10
N GLY A 268 33.81 -2.77 -5.93
CA GLY A 268 34.76 -2.63 -7.05
C GLY A 268 34.43 -3.56 -8.23
N ASN A 269 35.39 -3.70 -9.14
CA ASN A 269 35.25 -4.47 -10.39
C ASN A 269 35.53 -5.99 -10.18
N ARG A 270 34.99 -6.58 -9.11
CA ARG A 270 35.01 -8.03 -8.91
C ARG A 270 34.17 -8.71 -10.02
N THR A 271 34.49 -9.94 -10.34
CA THR A 271 33.82 -10.71 -11.41
C THR A 271 32.74 -11.66 -10.86
N ASP A 272 32.64 -11.78 -9.54
CA ASP A 272 31.79 -12.71 -8.82
C ASP A 272 30.45 -12.10 -8.34
N TYR A 273 30.07 -10.90 -8.84
CA TYR A 273 28.77 -10.33 -8.61
C TYR A 273 28.23 -9.51 -9.80
N LYS A 274 26.91 -9.38 -9.87
CA LYS A 274 26.19 -8.46 -10.75
C LYS A 274 25.03 -7.79 -10.03
N VAL A 275 24.66 -6.60 -10.49
CA VAL A 275 23.48 -5.86 -10.07
C VAL A 275 22.56 -5.66 -11.27
N HIS A 276 21.38 -6.22 -11.23
CA HIS A 276 20.36 -6.11 -12.25
C HIS A 276 19.36 -5.04 -11.84
N ILE A 277 19.17 -4.02 -12.67
CA ILE A 277 18.21 -2.92 -12.45
C ILE A 277 17.11 -3.05 -13.48
N VAL A 278 15.92 -3.48 -13.02
CA VAL A 278 14.73 -3.66 -13.86
C VAL A 278 13.74 -2.54 -13.56
N GLY A 279 13.34 -1.82 -14.60
CA GLY A 279 12.42 -0.70 -14.50
C GLY A 279 12.88 0.54 -15.24
N ASP A 280 12.09 1.60 -15.14
CA ASP A 280 12.36 2.89 -15.77
C ASP A 280 11.91 4.04 -14.85
N GLY A 281 12.33 5.27 -15.15
CA GLY A 281 11.94 6.44 -14.38
C GLY A 281 12.83 7.65 -14.61
N SER A 282 12.48 8.74 -13.95
CA SER A 282 13.10 10.05 -14.16
C SER A 282 14.60 10.13 -13.84
N MET A 283 15.16 9.14 -13.14
CA MET A 283 16.58 9.12 -12.77
C MET A 283 17.44 8.22 -13.68
N ARG A 284 16.84 7.50 -14.63
CA ARG A 284 17.55 6.49 -15.44
C ARG A 284 18.85 7.01 -16.05
N GLU A 285 18.77 8.09 -16.83
CA GLU A 285 19.96 8.65 -17.49
C GLU A 285 21.04 9.06 -16.50
N THR A 286 20.64 9.64 -15.35
CA THR A 286 21.57 10.02 -14.27
C THR A 286 22.28 8.81 -13.69
N LEU A 287 21.53 7.70 -13.48
CA LEU A 287 22.06 6.47 -12.91
C LEU A 287 22.98 5.74 -13.89
N GLU A 288 22.65 5.67 -15.17
CA GLU A 288 23.49 5.10 -16.22
C GLU A 288 24.81 5.90 -16.36
N LYS A 289 24.74 7.24 -16.29
CA LYS A 289 25.91 8.11 -16.25
C LYS A 289 26.81 7.80 -15.03
N MET A 290 26.20 7.66 -13.85
CA MET A 290 26.91 7.33 -12.62
C MET A 290 27.63 5.97 -12.71
N VAL A 291 27.02 4.97 -13.34
CA VAL A 291 27.67 3.66 -13.60
C VAL A 291 28.92 3.80 -14.47
N LYS A 292 28.84 4.58 -15.55
CA LYS A 292 29.98 4.86 -16.43
C LYS A 292 31.12 5.61 -15.70
N GLU A 293 30.76 6.67 -14.95
CA GLU A 293 31.75 7.45 -14.19
C GLU A 293 32.48 6.62 -13.14
N LYS A 294 31.84 5.58 -12.62
CA LYS A 294 32.43 4.65 -11.64
C LYS A 294 33.07 3.41 -12.27
N GLY A 295 33.01 3.25 -13.60
CA GLY A 295 33.57 2.11 -14.33
C GLY A 295 32.92 0.77 -14.00
N LEU A 296 31.59 0.77 -13.75
CA LEU A 296 30.81 -0.40 -13.29
C LEU A 296 29.98 -1.06 -14.39
N GLU A 297 30.23 -0.76 -15.69
CA GLU A 297 29.42 -1.24 -16.80
C GLU A 297 29.40 -2.78 -16.93
N ARG A 298 30.41 -3.45 -16.38
CA ARG A 298 30.46 -4.92 -16.34
C ARG A 298 29.65 -5.52 -15.21
N ASN A 299 29.40 -4.76 -14.14
CA ASN A 299 28.74 -5.24 -12.92
C ASN A 299 27.27 -4.78 -12.83
N VAL A 300 26.91 -3.62 -13.38
CA VAL A 300 25.56 -3.04 -13.27
C VAL A 300 24.88 -3.04 -14.63
N VAL A 301 23.72 -3.72 -14.73
CA VAL A 301 22.97 -3.90 -15.98
C VAL A 301 21.57 -3.31 -15.84
N PHE A 302 21.18 -2.42 -16.77
CA PHE A 302 19.83 -1.85 -16.85
C PHE A 302 19.00 -2.58 -17.92
N TYR A 303 17.81 -3.02 -17.55
CA TYR A 303 16.91 -3.74 -18.44
C TYR A 303 15.76 -2.88 -18.98
N GLY A 304 15.56 -1.66 -18.42
CA GLY A 304 14.41 -0.83 -18.76
C GLY A 304 13.11 -1.38 -18.21
N ASN A 305 11.99 -0.79 -18.68
CA ASN A 305 10.65 -1.20 -18.28
C ASN A 305 10.32 -2.58 -18.85
N GLN A 306 9.85 -3.49 -18.00
CA GLN A 306 9.45 -4.85 -18.37
C GLN A 306 7.95 -5.06 -18.12
N LYS A 307 7.33 -5.98 -18.85
CA LYS A 307 5.94 -6.36 -18.61
C LYS A 307 5.82 -7.13 -17.28
N ARG A 308 4.68 -7.00 -16.62
CA ARG A 308 4.40 -7.69 -15.35
C ARG A 308 4.57 -9.21 -15.48
N ASP A 309 4.12 -9.77 -16.59
CA ASP A 309 4.14 -11.21 -16.87
C ASP A 309 5.57 -11.74 -17.09
N ASP A 310 6.51 -10.88 -17.48
CA ASP A 310 7.92 -11.26 -17.68
C ASP A 310 8.73 -11.22 -16.37
N MET A 311 8.20 -10.57 -15.31
CA MET A 311 8.93 -10.36 -14.05
C MET A 311 9.37 -11.66 -13.36
N PRO A 312 8.60 -12.76 -13.36
CA PRO A 312 9.08 -14.02 -12.76
C PRO A 312 10.39 -14.49 -13.38
N SER A 313 10.59 -14.33 -14.70
CA SER A 313 11.84 -14.71 -15.39
C SER A 313 13.03 -13.88 -14.96
N PHE A 314 12.81 -12.60 -14.60
CA PHE A 314 13.85 -11.74 -14.03
C PHE A 314 14.17 -12.15 -12.60
N TYR A 315 13.15 -12.31 -11.73
CA TYR A 315 13.39 -12.76 -10.35
C TYR A 315 14.10 -14.11 -10.27
N LYS A 316 13.87 -15.01 -11.24
CA LYS A 316 14.57 -16.29 -11.31
C LYS A 316 16.09 -16.15 -11.49
N LYS A 317 16.55 -15.06 -12.15
CA LYS A 317 17.98 -14.79 -12.32
C LYS A 317 18.66 -14.29 -11.05
N ALA A 318 17.90 -13.71 -10.12
CA ALA A 318 18.47 -13.10 -8.93
C ALA A 318 18.75 -14.14 -7.84
N ASP A 319 19.80 -13.91 -7.07
CA ASP A 319 20.09 -14.64 -5.84
C ASP A 319 19.54 -13.88 -4.62
N ALA A 320 19.59 -12.54 -4.65
CA ALA A 320 19.04 -11.67 -3.62
C ALA A 320 18.45 -10.39 -4.21
N LEU A 321 17.51 -9.77 -3.48
CA LEU A 321 16.81 -8.57 -3.91
C LEU A 321 17.25 -7.35 -3.11
N LEU A 322 17.35 -6.20 -3.80
CA LEU A 322 17.77 -4.94 -3.20
C LEU A 322 16.59 -3.99 -3.07
N ILE A 323 16.46 -3.38 -1.89
CA ILE A 323 15.45 -2.38 -1.61
C ILE A 323 16.05 -1.13 -0.99
N THR A 324 15.78 0.02 -1.58
CA THR A 324 16.22 1.31 -1.08
C THR A 324 15.09 2.33 -1.13
N LEU A 325 15.03 3.22 -0.15
CA LEU A 325 14.12 4.35 -0.11
C LEU A 325 14.77 5.55 0.56
N ARG A 326 14.23 6.72 0.27
CA ARG A 326 14.61 7.96 0.95
C ARG A 326 14.15 7.91 2.41
N GLY A 327 15.06 8.18 3.35
CA GLY A 327 14.90 7.86 4.76
C GLY A 327 14.49 8.99 5.71
N ASN A 328 14.25 10.23 5.26
CA ASN A 328 14.24 11.36 6.19
C ASN A 328 12.91 12.14 6.25
N ASN A 329 11.78 11.52 5.96
CA ASN A 329 10.48 12.17 6.11
C ASN A 329 9.42 11.14 6.56
N GLU A 330 8.32 11.62 7.13
CA GLU A 330 7.19 10.81 7.58
C GLU A 330 6.63 9.91 6.45
N VAL A 331 6.73 10.36 5.19
CA VAL A 331 6.33 9.60 4.00
C VAL A 331 7.28 8.42 3.75
N GLY A 332 8.55 8.50 4.16
CA GLY A 332 9.52 7.39 4.10
C GLY A 332 9.23 6.25 5.06
N ASN A 333 8.30 6.44 5.99
CA ASN A 333 7.83 5.41 6.91
C ASN A 333 6.71 4.52 6.32
N THR A 334 6.32 4.74 5.06
CA THR A 334 5.34 3.88 4.38
C THR A 334 5.93 2.50 4.09
N MET A 335 5.08 1.48 4.13
CA MET A 335 5.42 0.14 3.63
C MET A 335 5.43 0.16 2.09
N PRO A 336 6.57 -0.06 1.43
CA PRO A 336 6.57 -0.12 -0.03
C PRO A 336 6.01 -1.46 -0.51
N GLY A 337 5.00 -1.44 -1.40
CA GLY A 337 4.43 -2.66 -1.99
C GLY A 337 5.47 -3.56 -2.71
N LYS A 338 6.61 -3.00 -3.08
CA LYS A 338 7.77 -3.74 -3.58
C LYS A 338 8.29 -4.78 -2.58
N LEU A 339 8.31 -4.46 -1.27
CA LEU A 339 8.75 -5.40 -0.25
C LEU A 339 7.87 -6.64 -0.24
N GLN A 340 6.55 -6.46 -0.24
CA GLN A 340 5.59 -7.55 -0.26
C GLN A 340 5.79 -8.43 -1.51
N MET A 341 5.95 -7.81 -2.68
CA MET A 341 6.25 -8.53 -3.93
C MET A 341 7.57 -9.32 -3.83
N TYR A 342 8.61 -8.74 -3.25
CA TYR A 342 9.89 -9.42 -3.07
C TYR A 342 9.78 -10.63 -2.15
N MET A 343 8.98 -10.55 -1.10
CA MET A 343 8.77 -11.68 -0.17
C MET A 343 8.15 -12.90 -0.87
N THR A 344 7.30 -12.71 -1.88
CA THR A 344 6.72 -13.84 -2.65
C THR A 344 7.75 -14.59 -3.47
N THR A 345 8.87 -13.96 -3.81
CA THR A 345 9.92 -14.59 -4.65
C THR A 345 10.70 -15.68 -3.93
N GLY A 346 10.73 -15.66 -2.59
CA GLY A 346 11.55 -16.58 -1.79
C GLY A 346 13.04 -16.30 -1.86
N LYS A 347 13.43 -15.05 -2.04
CA LYS A 347 14.82 -14.59 -2.07
C LYS A 347 15.17 -13.77 -0.85
N PRO A 348 16.43 -13.78 -0.37
CA PRO A 348 16.93 -12.82 0.61
C PRO A 348 16.73 -11.37 0.15
N ILE A 349 16.42 -10.47 1.09
CA ILE A 349 16.17 -9.05 0.81
C ILE A 349 17.21 -8.20 1.56
N PHE A 350 18.03 -7.43 0.85
CA PHE A 350 18.97 -6.50 1.46
C PHE A 350 18.52 -5.06 1.22
N GLY A 351 18.49 -4.27 2.28
CA GLY A 351 17.95 -2.92 2.23
C GLY A 351 18.89 -1.84 2.75
N SER A 352 18.81 -0.65 2.12
CA SER A 352 19.22 0.61 2.74
C SER A 352 17.95 1.44 2.91
N ILE A 353 17.24 1.18 4.04
CA ILE A 353 15.86 1.63 4.26
C ILE A 353 15.55 1.71 5.76
N ASN A 354 14.74 2.70 6.15
CA ASN A 354 14.25 2.89 7.51
C ASN A 354 12.76 2.51 7.63
N GLY A 355 12.20 2.68 8.83
CA GLY A 355 10.76 2.57 9.10
C GLY A 355 10.19 1.16 8.92
N ALA A 356 8.92 1.10 8.56
CA ALA A 356 8.13 -0.14 8.52
C ALA A 356 8.77 -1.27 7.69
N ALA A 357 9.40 -0.94 6.56
CA ALA A 357 10.04 -1.95 5.72
C ALA A 357 11.25 -2.60 6.40
N ASN A 358 12.06 -1.82 7.12
CA ASN A 358 13.17 -2.33 7.92
C ASN A 358 12.66 -3.23 9.07
N GLU A 359 11.61 -2.80 9.75
CA GLU A 359 10.96 -3.58 10.82
C GLU A 359 10.46 -4.93 10.31
N VAL A 360 9.74 -4.92 9.19
CA VAL A 360 9.22 -6.15 8.57
C VAL A 360 10.35 -7.09 8.13
N ILE A 361 11.41 -6.60 7.50
CA ILE A 361 12.53 -7.45 7.08
C ILE A 361 13.20 -8.12 8.28
N LYS A 362 13.35 -7.40 9.40
CA LYS A 362 13.91 -7.93 10.65
C LYS A 362 12.96 -8.94 11.32
N GLU A 363 11.68 -8.60 11.44
CA GLU A 363 10.65 -9.43 12.06
C GLU A 363 10.49 -10.74 11.30
N ALA A 364 10.41 -10.66 9.97
CA ALA A 364 10.32 -11.81 9.07
C ALA A 364 11.63 -12.60 8.99
N LYS A 365 12.77 -12.10 9.46
CA LYS A 365 14.09 -12.70 9.28
C LYS A 365 14.37 -13.06 7.81
N CYS A 366 13.93 -12.23 6.90
CA CYS A 366 13.99 -12.48 5.45
C CYS A 366 15.16 -11.79 4.75
N GLY A 367 16.08 -11.23 5.53
CA GLY A 367 17.25 -10.52 5.03
C GLY A 367 17.86 -9.59 6.06
N ALA A 368 18.52 -8.54 5.59
CA ALA A 368 19.18 -7.56 6.45
C ALA A 368 19.05 -6.14 5.88
N CYS A 369 19.01 -5.15 6.77
CA CYS A 369 18.93 -3.74 6.39
C CYS A 369 19.95 -2.90 7.14
N VAL A 370 20.42 -1.88 6.45
CA VAL A 370 21.18 -0.76 6.99
C VAL A 370 20.36 0.53 6.92
N GLN A 371 20.83 1.56 7.56
CA GLN A 371 20.17 2.86 7.57
C GLN A 371 20.00 3.42 6.16
N ALA A 372 18.90 4.10 5.89
CA ALA A 372 18.65 4.69 4.58
C ALA A 372 19.77 5.65 4.17
N GLY A 373 20.34 5.42 2.98
CA GLY A 373 21.47 6.16 2.44
C GLY A 373 22.85 5.60 2.80
N ASP A 374 22.93 4.61 3.68
CA ASP A 374 24.19 3.94 4.02
C ASP A 374 24.59 2.93 2.93
N TYR A 375 25.30 3.43 1.90
CA TYR A 375 25.79 2.60 0.82
C TYR A 375 26.98 1.70 1.22
N LYS A 376 27.76 2.09 2.23
CA LYS A 376 28.88 1.27 2.73
C LYS A 376 28.37 0.05 3.48
N GLY A 377 27.40 0.26 4.37
CA GLY A 377 26.73 -0.83 5.05
C GLY A 377 26.01 -1.78 4.08
N LEU A 378 25.37 -1.24 3.02
CA LEU A 378 24.75 -2.08 1.98
C LEU A 378 25.81 -2.89 1.22
N ALA A 379 26.95 -2.30 0.89
CA ALA A 379 28.06 -3.00 0.26
C ALA A 379 28.60 -4.15 1.14
N GLU A 380 28.63 -3.93 2.46
CA GLU A 380 29.05 -4.98 3.40
C GLU A 380 28.07 -6.15 3.46
N LEU A 381 26.76 -5.87 3.44
CA LEU A 381 25.74 -6.92 3.33
C LEU A 381 25.88 -7.71 2.03
N MET A 382 26.08 -7.02 0.91
CA MET A 382 26.31 -7.67 -0.38
C MET A 382 27.60 -8.50 -0.37
N ARG A 383 28.69 -7.99 0.20
CA ARG A 383 29.97 -8.72 0.35
C ARG A 383 29.79 -9.99 1.19
N THR A 384 29.13 -9.87 2.35
CA THR A 384 28.84 -11.01 3.21
C THR A 384 28.04 -12.08 2.47
N TYR A 385 27.08 -11.68 1.63
CA TYR A 385 26.33 -12.63 0.82
C TYR A 385 27.17 -13.33 -0.23
N ILE A 386 28.08 -12.60 -0.91
CA ILE A 386 29.01 -13.18 -1.89
C ILE A 386 29.93 -14.22 -1.24
N GLU A 387 30.47 -13.92 -0.06
CA GLU A 387 31.47 -14.73 0.64
C GLU A 387 30.83 -15.86 1.46
N GLU A 388 29.65 -15.65 2.04
CA GLU A 388 29.01 -16.57 2.96
C GLU A 388 27.48 -16.68 2.69
N PRO A 389 27.01 -17.12 1.50
CA PRO A 389 25.59 -17.15 1.14
C PRO A 389 24.75 -18.02 2.07
N GLU A 390 25.35 -19.06 2.69
CA GLU A 390 24.69 -19.95 3.64
C GLU A 390 24.11 -19.23 4.86
N LYS A 391 24.64 -18.08 5.25
CA LYS A 391 24.05 -17.24 6.32
C LYS A 391 22.61 -16.82 6.04
N TYR A 392 22.21 -16.77 4.78
CA TYR A 392 20.93 -16.26 4.33
C TYR A 392 20.02 -17.34 3.72
N LYS A 393 20.37 -18.62 3.84
CA LYS A 393 19.65 -19.73 3.22
C LYS A 393 18.16 -19.82 3.61
N ASP A 394 17.85 -19.49 4.86
CA ASP A 394 16.47 -19.56 5.37
C ASP A 394 15.65 -18.31 5.05
N CYS A 395 16.30 -17.21 4.63
CA CYS A 395 15.63 -15.91 4.41
C CYS A 395 14.50 -16.00 3.40
N GLY A 396 14.66 -16.77 2.33
CA GLY A 396 13.64 -16.94 1.30
C GLY A 396 12.39 -17.67 1.81
N CYS A 397 12.56 -18.75 2.57
CA CYS A 397 11.46 -19.47 3.21
C CYS A 397 10.74 -18.57 4.22
N ASN A 398 11.50 -17.87 5.05
CA ASN A 398 10.97 -16.91 6.04
C ASN A 398 10.17 -15.79 5.38
N ALA A 399 10.65 -15.25 4.25
CA ALA A 399 9.95 -14.23 3.48
C ALA A 399 8.56 -14.71 3.03
N ARG A 400 8.48 -15.90 2.41
CA ARG A 400 7.23 -16.49 1.95
C ARG A 400 6.29 -16.82 3.08
N HIS A 401 6.81 -17.34 4.19
CA HIS A 401 6.01 -17.66 5.38
C HIS A 401 5.37 -16.39 5.96
N TYR A 402 6.16 -15.36 6.19
CA TYR A 402 5.66 -14.07 6.69
C TYR A 402 4.64 -13.43 5.73
N PHE A 403 4.87 -13.53 4.41
CA PHE A 403 3.92 -13.05 3.42
C PHE A 403 2.56 -13.77 3.55
N LYS A 404 2.57 -15.11 3.66
CA LYS A 404 1.34 -15.90 3.81
C LYS A 404 0.56 -15.55 5.07
N GLU A 405 1.24 -15.24 6.16
CA GLU A 405 0.62 -14.90 7.44
C GLU A 405 0.09 -13.47 7.51
N HIS A 406 0.66 -12.52 6.73
CA HIS A 406 0.38 -11.10 6.94
C HIS A 406 -0.08 -10.32 5.71
N PHE A 407 0.15 -10.82 4.49
CA PHE A 407 -0.03 -10.02 3.28
C PHE A 407 -0.94 -10.64 2.22
N THR A 408 -1.53 -11.79 2.47
CA THR A 408 -2.53 -12.38 1.57
C THR A 408 -3.84 -11.60 1.63
N LEU A 409 -4.62 -11.65 0.53
CA LEU A 409 -5.97 -11.07 0.52
C LEU A 409 -6.84 -11.73 1.59
N GLU A 410 -6.73 -13.05 1.78
CA GLU A 410 -7.52 -13.79 2.76
C GLU A 410 -7.25 -13.28 4.19
N HIS A 411 -5.97 -13.16 4.59
CA HIS A 411 -5.61 -12.60 5.89
C HIS A 411 -6.15 -11.17 6.06
N TYR A 412 -5.94 -10.32 5.05
CA TYR A 412 -6.43 -8.94 5.07
C TYR A 412 -7.95 -8.89 5.28
N MET A 413 -8.69 -9.72 4.56
CA MET A 413 -10.15 -9.75 4.64
C MET A 413 -10.64 -10.23 6.01
N ASN A 414 -10.00 -11.25 6.57
CA ASN A 414 -10.36 -11.77 7.90
C ASN A 414 -10.18 -10.70 8.99
N GLU A 415 -9.06 -9.98 8.96
CA GLU A 415 -8.79 -8.87 9.89
C GLU A 415 -9.76 -7.69 9.67
N LEU A 416 -10.02 -7.32 8.41
CA LEU A 416 -10.96 -6.25 8.09
C LEU A 416 -12.37 -6.57 8.57
N GLU A 417 -12.87 -7.78 8.28
CA GLU A 417 -14.21 -8.21 8.73
C GLU A 417 -14.31 -8.21 10.25
N HIS A 418 -13.29 -8.71 10.94
CA HIS A 418 -13.25 -8.67 12.41
C HIS A 418 -13.37 -7.25 12.94
N GLU A 419 -12.61 -6.31 12.42
CA GLU A 419 -12.64 -4.90 12.86
C GLU A 419 -13.99 -4.23 12.53
N LEU A 420 -14.61 -4.55 11.39
CA LEU A 420 -15.95 -4.08 11.03
C LEU A 420 -17.01 -4.65 11.98
N GLN A 421 -16.96 -5.96 12.27
CA GLN A 421 -17.89 -6.63 13.17
C GLN A 421 -17.82 -6.05 14.59
N VAL A 422 -16.61 -5.86 15.12
CA VAL A 422 -16.41 -5.23 16.46
C VAL A 422 -17.05 -3.84 16.55
N LEU A 423 -17.08 -3.08 15.45
CA LEU A 423 -17.73 -1.79 15.42
C LEU A 423 -19.27 -1.91 15.39
N CYS A 424 -19.80 -2.89 14.65
CA CYS A 424 -21.24 -3.14 14.62
C CYS A 424 -21.77 -3.59 15.99
N ASP A 425 -21.05 -4.50 16.68
CA ASP A 425 -21.43 -5.03 17.99
C ASP A 425 -21.46 -3.95 19.10
N LYS A 426 -20.62 -2.92 19.00
CA LYS A 426 -20.62 -1.77 19.93
C LYS A 426 -21.80 -0.81 19.73
N ARG A 427 -22.49 -0.91 18.61
CA ARG A 427 -23.69 -0.08 18.31
C ARG A 427 -24.95 -0.65 18.93
N HIS A 428 -24.99 -1.95 19.12
CA HIS A 428 -26.13 -2.69 19.74
C HIS A 428 -25.86 -2.96 21.22
#